data_00f376f30e046c653ad01ac3ef6a6341
#
_entry.id   00f376f30e046c653ad01ac3ef6a6341
#
_cell.length_a   1.000
_cell.length_b   1.000
_cell.length_c   1.000
_cell.angle_alpha   90.00
_cell.angle_beta   90.00
_cell.angle_gamma   90.00
#
_symmetry.space_group_name_H-M   'P 1'
#
loop_
_entity.id
_entity.type
_entity.pdbx_description
1 polymer ?
#
loop_
_entity_poly.entity_id
_entity_poly.type
_entity_poly.pdbx_seq_one_letter_code
_entity_poly.pdbx_strand_id
1 'polypeptide(L)'
;MTYFWLALLALVVAFFAVILIRAFRFRPKEGAQAKPTEAAVDGQKAIDDLAEMIRCKTVSSYDESKVDWAEFKKFRELLKRLYPTVFEKCGYEEIGKSGVLFTLQGKSADKPSVFMAHYDVVPVNEEGWSKPAFEAVIE
;
A
#
# COMPACT_ATOMS: atom_id res chain seq x y z
N MET A 1 -25.51 -45.39 -2.34
CA MET A 1 -24.30 -44.61 -2.00
C MET A 1 -23.53 -44.12 -3.25
N THR A 2 -23.33 -44.92 -4.27
CA THR A 2 -22.59 -44.56 -5.49
C THR A 2 -23.19 -43.36 -6.23
N TYR A 3 -24.52 -43.28 -6.40
CA TYR A 3 -25.16 -42.14 -7.07
C TYR A 3 -25.02 -40.81 -6.31
N PHE A 4 -24.95 -40.85 -4.98
CA PHE A 4 -24.72 -39.67 -4.17
C PHE A 4 -23.34 -39.06 -4.46
N TRP A 5 -22.30 -39.90 -4.53
CA TRP A 5 -20.95 -39.44 -4.82
C TRP A 5 -20.78 -38.94 -6.26
N LEU A 6 -21.49 -39.58 -7.21
CA LEU A 6 -21.51 -39.12 -8.61
C LEU A 6 -22.20 -37.75 -8.74
N ALA A 7 -23.34 -37.56 -8.02
CA ALA A 7 -24.02 -36.25 -8.02
C ALA A 7 -23.15 -35.15 -7.37
N LEU A 8 -22.48 -35.47 -6.26
CA LEU A 8 -21.56 -34.53 -5.62
C LEU A 8 -20.39 -34.15 -6.54
N LEU A 9 -19.78 -35.13 -7.21
CA LEU A 9 -18.70 -34.89 -8.17
C LEU A 9 -19.18 -34.00 -9.33
N ALA A 10 -20.36 -34.26 -9.87
CA ALA A 10 -20.94 -33.46 -10.95
C ALA A 10 -21.16 -32.00 -10.51
N LEU A 11 -21.63 -31.77 -9.27
CA LEU A 11 -21.77 -30.42 -8.69
C LEU A 11 -20.42 -29.70 -8.57
N VAL A 12 -19.40 -30.38 -8.10
CA VAL A 12 -18.05 -29.81 -7.96
C VAL A 12 -17.50 -29.44 -9.32
N VAL A 13 -17.63 -30.34 -10.31
CA VAL A 13 -17.17 -30.06 -11.69
C VAL A 13 -17.92 -28.86 -12.29
N ALA A 14 -19.25 -28.83 -12.13
CA ALA A 14 -20.05 -27.70 -12.62
C ALA A 14 -19.65 -26.37 -11.95
N PHE A 15 -19.39 -26.38 -10.64
CA PHE A 15 -18.91 -25.20 -9.92
C PHE A 15 -17.60 -24.66 -10.48
N PHE A 16 -16.60 -25.53 -10.65
CA PHE A 16 -15.31 -25.12 -11.23
C PHE A 16 -15.45 -24.68 -12.69
N ALA A 17 -16.29 -25.35 -13.48
CA ALA A 17 -16.56 -24.96 -14.86
C ALA A 17 -17.14 -23.54 -14.95
N VAL A 18 -18.09 -23.18 -14.07
CA VAL A 18 -18.66 -21.84 -14.00
C VAL A 18 -17.59 -20.80 -13.63
N ILE A 19 -16.74 -21.10 -12.64
CA ILE A 19 -15.64 -20.20 -12.24
C ILE A 19 -14.71 -19.95 -13.41
N LEU A 20 -14.27 -21.02 -14.09
CA LEU A 20 -13.35 -20.92 -15.22
C LEU A 20 -13.95 -20.12 -16.37
N ILE A 21 -15.22 -20.42 -16.74
CA ILE A 21 -15.92 -19.67 -17.79
C ILE A 21 -16.02 -18.18 -17.44
N ARG A 22 -16.34 -17.85 -16.19
CA ARG A 22 -16.39 -16.46 -15.75
C ARG A 22 -15.03 -15.79 -15.77
N ALA A 23 -13.97 -16.50 -15.37
CA ALA A 23 -12.61 -16.00 -15.40
C ALA A 23 -12.13 -15.71 -16.83
N PHE A 24 -12.36 -16.64 -17.76
CA PHE A 24 -12.03 -16.42 -19.18
C PHE A 24 -12.84 -15.32 -19.86
N ARG A 25 -14.07 -15.10 -19.41
CA ARG A 25 -14.94 -14.02 -19.90
C ARG A 25 -14.71 -12.69 -19.19
N PHE A 26 -13.93 -12.68 -18.12
CA PHE A 26 -13.63 -11.45 -17.41
C PHE A 26 -12.74 -10.58 -18.29
N ARG A 27 -13.33 -9.51 -18.80
CA ARG A 27 -12.60 -8.42 -19.46
C ARG A 27 -12.77 -7.19 -18.60
N PRO A 28 -11.68 -6.59 -18.11
CA PRO A 28 -11.77 -5.28 -17.47
C PRO A 28 -12.49 -4.31 -18.45
N LYS A 29 -13.41 -3.51 -17.94
CA LYS A 29 -13.93 -2.39 -18.74
C LYS A 29 -12.73 -1.54 -19.12
N GLU A 30 -12.51 -1.36 -20.42
CA GLU A 30 -11.57 -0.35 -20.89
C GLU A 30 -12.04 0.99 -20.32
N GLY A 31 -11.44 1.41 -19.22
CA GLY A 31 -11.61 2.77 -18.75
C GLY A 31 -11.07 3.70 -19.82
N ALA A 32 -11.71 4.85 -20.02
CA ALA A 32 -11.15 5.90 -20.85
C ALA A 32 -9.70 6.10 -20.38
N GLN A 33 -8.74 5.73 -21.23
CA GLN A 33 -7.34 5.98 -20.94
C GLN A 33 -7.18 7.50 -20.82
N ALA A 34 -7.06 7.98 -19.59
CA ALA A 34 -6.66 9.35 -19.39
C ALA A 34 -5.32 9.53 -20.11
N LYS A 35 -5.24 10.54 -20.97
CA LYS A 35 -3.94 10.87 -21.59
C LYS A 35 -2.95 11.07 -20.47
N PRO A 36 -1.78 10.43 -20.53
CA PRO A 36 -0.75 10.64 -19.52
C PRO A 36 -0.48 12.14 -19.44
N THR A 37 -0.72 12.73 -18.28
CA THR A 37 -0.26 14.08 -18.03
C THR A 37 1.19 13.92 -17.55
N GLU A 38 2.13 14.41 -18.34
CA GLU A 38 3.51 14.48 -17.91
C GLU A 38 3.60 15.48 -16.74
N ALA A 39 3.57 14.94 -15.52
CA ALA A 39 3.95 15.72 -14.36
C ALA A 39 5.47 15.75 -14.28
N ALA A 40 6.05 16.95 -14.24
CA ALA A 40 7.47 17.10 -13.98
C ALA A 40 7.73 16.63 -12.53
N VAL A 41 8.32 15.45 -12.39
CA VAL A 41 8.74 14.89 -11.10
C VAL A 41 10.23 15.05 -10.96
N ASP A 42 10.68 15.65 -9.85
CA ASP A 42 12.08 15.66 -9.45
C ASP A 42 12.47 14.25 -8.97
N GLY A 43 13.05 13.47 -9.88
CA GLY A 43 13.41 12.08 -9.61
C GLY A 43 14.48 11.96 -8.52
N GLN A 44 15.46 12.89 -8.47
CA GLN A 44 16.49 12.84 -7.44
C GLN A 44 15.92 13.12 -6.07
N LYS A 45 15.08 14.15 -5.95
CA LYS A 45 14.36 14.43 -4.70
C LYS A 45 13.53 13.23 -4.24
N ALA A 46 12.84 12.56 -5.15
CA ALA A 46 12.03 11.38 -4.79
C ALA A 46 12.90 10.24 -4.24
N ILE A 47 14.10 10.01 -4.79
CA ILE A 47 15.06 9.02 -4.31
C ILE A 47 15.57 9.41 -2.92
N ASP A 48 15.97 10.66 -2.74
CA ASP A 48 16.49 11.16 -1.46
C ASP A 48 15.44 11.10 -0.35
N ASP A 49 14.21 11.52 -0.65
CA ASP A 49 13.07 11.44 0.27
C ASP A 49 12.79 9.98 0.67
N LEU A 50 12.78 9.06 -0.30
CA LEU A 50 12.57 7.63 -0.04
C LEU A 50 13.68 7.06 0.83
N ALA A 51 14.93 7.44 0.58
CA ALA A 51 16.06 7.01 1.40
C ALA A 51 15.93 7.46 2.86
N GLU A 52 15.44 8.68 3.10
CA GLU A 52 15.16 9.15 4.46
C GLU A 52 14.00 8.38 5.11
N MET A 53 12.96 8.04 4.34
CA MET A 53 11.84 7.23 4.84
C MET A 53 12.29 5.83 5.23
N ILE A 54 13.14 5.17 4.43
CA ILE A 54 13.68 3.83 4.73
C ILE A 54 14.48 3.82 6.04
N ARG A 55 15.14 4.92 6.38
CA ARG A 55 15.89 5.05 7.64
C ARG A 55 15.01 5.16 8.89
N CYS A 56 13.69 5.28 8.72
CA CYS A 56 12.73 5.13 9.80
C CYS A 56 12.35 3.66 9.93
N LYS A 57 12.76 3.02 11.02
CA LYS A 57 12.56 1.57 11.24
C LYS A 57 11.13 1.27 11.69
N THR A 58 10.16 1.51 10.83
CA THR A 58 8.73 1.32 11.09
C THR A 58 8.33 -0.17 11.07
N VAL A 59 9.04 -0.99 11.82
CA VAL A 59 8.82 -2.43 11.87
C VAL A 59 7.55 -2.74 12.64
N SER A 60 6.60 -3.42 11.98
CA SER A 60 5.36 -3.87 12.59
C SER A 60 5.49 -5.27 13.20
N SER A 61 4.64 -5.57 14.18
CA SER A 61 4.55 -6.89 14.82
C SER A 61 3.12 -7.15 15.28
N TYR A 62 2.70 -8.42 15.26
CA TYR A 62 1.45 -8.83 15.90
C TYR A 62 1.43 -8.59 17.41
N ASP A 63 2.61 -8.62 18.03
CA ASP A 63 2.81 -8.25 19.44
C ASP A 63 3.19 -6.76 19.49
N GLU A 64 2.21 -5.92 19.83
CA GLU A 64 2.40 -4.48 19.89
C GLU A 64 3.49 -4.03 20.88
N SER A 65 3.82 -4.87 21.89
CA SER A 65 4.88 -4.56 22.84
C SER A 65 6.28 -4.57 22.21
N LYS A 66 6.41 -5.19 21.04
CA LYS A 66 7.65 -5.27 20.25
C LYS A 66 7.78 -4.18 19.22
N VAL A 67 6.76 -3.33 19.07
CA VAL A 67 6.77 -2.23 18.09
C VAL A 67 7.41 -0.99 18.67
N ASP A 68 8.42 -0.47 17.99
CA ASP A 68 9.01 0.82 18.35
C ASP A 68 8.15 1.97 17.79
N TRP A 69 7.20 2.42 18.59
CA TRP A 69 6.29 3.51 18.22
C TRP A 69 7.00 4.86 18.02
N ALA A 70 8.23 5.02 18.54
CA ALA A 70 9.02 6.23 18.30
C ALA A 70 9.47 6.33 16.84
N GLU A 71 9.79 5.23 16.19
CA GLU A 71 10.12 5.20 14.76
C GLU A 71 8.92 5.57 13.88
N PHE A 72 7.69 5.14 14.26
CA PHE A 72 6.47 5.56 13.57
C PHE A 72 6.20 7.07 13.74
N LYS A 73 6.43 7.61 14.94
CA LYS A 73 6.33 9.06 15.18
C LYS A 73 7.36 9.82 14.37
N LYS A 74 8.62 9.37 14.37
CA LYS A 74 9.71 9.93 13.58
C LYS A 74 9.37 9.97 12.09
N PHE A 75 8.78 8.90 11.54
CA PHE A 75 8.32 8.85 10.16
C PHE A 75 7.27 9.92 9.87
N ARG A 76 6.26 10.09 10.73
CA ARG A 76 5.22 11.11 10.54
C ARG A 76 5.77 12.55 10.60
N GLU A 77 6.73 12.80 11.49
CA GLU A 77 7.44 14.10 11.56
C GLU A 77 8.29 14.33 10.31
N LEU A 78 8.93 13.27 9.80
CA LEU A 78 9.66 13.29 8.53
C LEU A 78 8.76 13.70 7.38
N LEU A 79 7.56 13.11 7.25
CA LEU A 79 6.61 13.47 6.20
C LEU A 79 6.25 14.96 6.23
N LYS A 80 6.07 15.55 7.42
CA LYS A 80 5.79 17.00 7.57
C LYS A 80 6.93 17.84 7.00
N ARG A 81 8.17 17.41 7.23
CA ARG A 81 9.35 18.10 6.75
C ARG A 81 9.54 17.97 5.24
N LEU A 82 9.34 16.79 4.69
CA LEU A 82 9.55 16.50 3.26
C LEU A 82 8.44 17.08 2.37
N TYR A 83 7.20 17.08 2.87
CA TYR A 83 6.01 17.43 2.09
C TYR A 83 5.15 18.52 2.75
N PRO A 84 5.69 19.68 3.14
CA PRO A 84 4.94 20.71 3.85
C PRO A 84 3.69 21.16 3.09
N THR A 85 3.75 21.26 1.77
CA THR A 85 2.62 21.65 0.93
C THR A 85 1.42 20.68 1.04
N VAL A 86 1.67 19.38 1.27
CA VAL A 86 0.61 18.40 1.49
C VAL A 86 -0.09 18.69 2.82
N PHE A 87 0.66 18.99 3.87
CA PHE A 87 0.10 19.32 5.18
C PHE A 87 -0.61 20.68 5.21
N GLU A 88 -0.22 21.62 4.35
CA GLU A 88 -0.89 22.91 4.20
C GLU A 88 -2.23 22.79 3.44
N LYS A 89 -2.29 21.91 2.43
CA LYS A 89 -3.45 21.83 1.52
C LYS A 89 -4.45 20.74 1.87
N CYS A 90 -4.03 19.72 2.62
CA CYS A 90 -4.87 18.61 3.01
C CYS A 90 -5.25 18.70 4.49
N GLY A 91 -6.46 18.27 4.82
CA GLY A 91 -6.77 17.89 6.20
C GLY A 91 -5.88 16.73 6.62
N TYR A 92 -5.27 16.79 7.79
CA TYR A 92 -4.41 15.73 8.32
C TYR A 92 -4.98 15.20 9.64
N GLU A 93 -5.09 13.89 9.74
CA GLU A 93 -5.58 13.21 10.93
C GLU A 93 -4.72 11.98 11.22
N GLU A 94 -4.35 11.78 12.48
CA GLU A 94 -3.70 10.54 12.96
C GLU A 94 -4.76 9.58 13.49
N ILE A 95 -4.77 8.36 12.98
CA ILE A 95 -5.73 7.32 13.34
C ILE A 95 -5.02 6.23 14.13
N GLY A 96 -5.40 6.06 15.39
CA GLY A 96 -4.75 5.12 16.29
C GLY A 96 -3.27 5.44 16.51
N LYS A 97 -2.40 4.41 16.53
CA LYS A 97 -0.98 4.58 16.82
C LYS A 97 -0.12 4.83 15.59
N SER A 98 -0.57 4.39 14.42
CA SER A 98 0.23 4.44 13.19
C SER A 98 -0.52 4.96 11.97
N GLY A 99 -1.85 4.93 11.94
CA GLY A 99 -2.61 5.38 10.79
C GLY A 99 -2.48 6.88 10.55
N VAL A 100 -2.45 7.28 9.28
CA VAL A 100 -2.52 8.69 8.86
C VAL A 100 -3.54 8.82 7.75
N LEU A 101 -4.33 9.87 7.81
CA LEU A 101 -5.31 10.21 6.79
C LEU A 101 -5.05 11.63 6.30
N PHE A 102 -4.93 11.76 4.98
CA PHE A 102 -4.92 13.05 4.31
C PHE A 102 -6.21 13.21 3.50
N THR A 103 -6.90 14.31 3.70
CA THR A 103 -8.13 14.64 2.99
C THR A 103 -7.92 15.88 2.14
N LEU A 104 -7.92 15.71 0.81
CA LEU A 104 -7.89 16.81 -0.13
C LEU A 104 -9.31 17.07 -0.65
N GLN A 105 -9.83 18.27 -0.40
CA GLN A 105 -11.14 18.67 -0.90
C GLN A 105 -11.09 18.84 -2.42
N GLY A 106 -11.89 18.04 -3.14
CA GLY A 106 -12.08 18.15 -4.56
C GLY A 106 -13.16 19.18 -4.96
N LYS A 107 -13.49 19.23 -6.23
CA LYS A 107 -14.58 20.10 -6.77
C LYS A 107 -15.96 19.63 -6.32
N SER A 108 -16.13 18.36 -5.98
CA SER A 108 -17.37 17.75 -5.48
C SER A 108 -17.03 16.76 -4.38
N ALA A 109 -17.93 16.62 -3.41
CA ALA A 109 -17.88 15.58 -2.39
C ALA A 109 -18.40 14.22 -2.90
N ASP A 110 -19.02 14.20 -4.08
CA ASP A 110 -19.57 12.97 -4.66
C ASP A 110 -18.47 12.08 -5.21
N LYS A 111 -18.54 10.80 -4.88
CA LYS A 111 -17.62 9.76 -5.37
C LYS A 111 -16.14 10.05 -5.05
N PRO A 112 -15.76 10.13 -3.78
CA PRO A 112 -14.38 10.34 -3.41
C PRO A 112 -13.49 9.21 -3.94
N SER A 113 -12.26 9.55 -4.32
CA SER A 113 -11.21 8.57 -4.62
C SER A 113 -10.35 8.36 -3.39
N VAL A 114 -10.06 7.11 -3.06
CA VAL A 114 -9.19 6.75 -1.95
C VAL A 114 -7.93 6.11 -2.49
N PHE A 115 -6.78 6.66 -2.08
CA PHE A 115 -5.46 6.09 -2.35
C PHE A 115 -4.91 5.57 -1.04
N MET A 116 -4.47 4.32 -1.04
CA MET A 116 -3.93 3.67 0.16
C MET A 116 -2.50 3.21 -0.10
N ALA A 117 -1.65 3.42 0.88
CA ALA A 117 -0.32 2.85 0.95
C ALA A 117 -0.01 2.53 2.41
N HIS A 118 0.83 1.54 2.66
CA HIS A 118 1.34 1.27 3.99
C HIS A 118 2.81 1.69 4.09
N TYR A 119 3.23 2.11 5.27
CA TYR A 119 4.59 2.54 5.56
C TYR A 119 5.26 1.71 6.66
N ASP A 120 4.51 0.77 7.24
CA ASP A 120 5.12 -0.24 8.10
C ASP A 120 5.82 -1.31 7.25
N VAL A 121 6.86 -1.88 7.83
CA VAL A 121 7.67 -2.91 7.19
C VAL A 121 7.75 -4.15 8.07
N VAL A 122 8.05 -5.28 7.46
CA VAL A 122 8.29 -6.53 8.19
C VAL A 122 9.63 -6.51 8.90
N PRO A 123 9.82 -7.31 9.98
CA PRO A 123 11.12 -7.52 10.59
C PRO A 123 12.13 -8.03 9.56
N VAL A 124 13.35 -7.53 9.65
CA VAL A 124 14.45 -7.92 8.77
C VAL A 124 15.39 -8.86 9.53
N ASN A 125 15.68 -10.00 8.90
CA ASN A 125 16.88 -10.76 9.24
C ASN A 125 17.99 -10.32 8.28
N GLU A 126 19.03 -9.66 8.76
CA GLU A 126 20.11 -9.12 7.92
C GLU A 126 21.04 -10.20 7.36
N GLU A 127 20.89 -11.45 7.79
CA GLU A 127 21.62 -12.58 7.24
C GLU A 127 21.28 -12.74 5.74
N GLY A 128 22.30 -12.64 4.90
CA GLY A 128 22.15 -12.72 3.44
C GLY A 128 21.92 -11.40 2.72
N TRP A 129 21.78 -10.28 3.43
CA TRP A 129 21.74 -8.96 2.83
C TRP A 129 23.16 -8.47 2.49
N SER A 130 23.34 -7.91 1.30
CA SER A 130 24.64 -7.31 0.88
C SER A 130 24.89 -5.96 1.52
N LYS A 131 23.83 -5.27 1.97
CA LYS A 131 23.86 -3.95 2.61
C LYS A 131 22.89 -3.95 3.80
N PRO A 132 23.14 -3.11 4.84
CA PRO A 132 22.18 -2.98 5.93
C PRO A 132 20.82 -2.49 5.43
N ALA A 133 19.75 -3.17 5.85
CA ALA A 133 18.42 -2.99 5.27
C ALA A 133 17.83 -1.59 5.45
N PHE A 134 18.19 -0.87 6.53
CA PHE A 134 17.67 0.45 6.86
C PHE A 134 18.64 1.61 6.59
N GLU A 135 19.77 1.36 5.94
CA GLU A 135 20.69 2.44 5.59
C GLU A 135 20.35 3.14 4.28
N ALA A 136 19.44 2.55 3.51
CA ALA A 136 19.02 3.09 2.20
C ALA A 136 20.22 3.42 1.30
N VAL A 137 21.11 2.43 1.13
CA VAL A 137 22.30 2.56 0.26
C VAL A 137 21.84 2.64 -1.19
N ILE A 138 22.31 3.65 -1.91
CA ILE A 138 22.06 3.88 -3.34
C ILE A 138 23.35 3.54 -4.09
N GLU A 139 23.27 2.69 -5.11
CA GLU A 139 24.39 2.27 -5.98
C GLU A 139 24.19 2.75 -7.41
#